data_a9b92c589e2f2b936ab6c73155fa37be
#
_entry.id   a9b92c589e2f2b936ab6c73155fa37be
#
_cell.length_a   1.000
_cell.length_b   1.000
_cell.length_c   1.000
_cell.angle_alpha   90.00
_cell.angle_beta   90.00
_cell.angle_gamma   90.00
#
_symmetry.space_group_name_H-M   'P 1'
#
loop_
_entity.id
_entity.type
_entity.pdbx_description
1 polymer ?
#
loop_
_entity_poly.entity_id
_entity_poly.type
_entity_poly.pdbx_seq_one_letter_code
_entity_poly.pdbx_strand_id
1 'polypeptide(L)'
;LTGLSGGEGWNLPSFNSTCLGKWSVVLNVTSHKDWATKDNSILVESSGQIDAADGVFFQKNKPFNQGTFYTWEEEAAIEAMEKAEAKAGQINTEGQKLSDKFTYSNTVDSILNCIYRS
;
A
#
# COMPACT_ATOMS: atom_id res chain seq x y z
N LEU A 1 -8.63 -3.19 -7.83
CA LEU A 1 -7.23 -3.59 -7.96
C LEU A 1 -6.71 -4.15 -6.65
N THR A 2 -5.85 -5.16 -6.69
CA THR A 2 -5.27 -5.77 -5.50
C THR A 2 -3.79 -5.47 -5.39
N GLY A 3 -3.34 -5.05 -4.21
CA GLY A 3 -1.95 -4.79 -3.89
C GLY A 3 -1.53 -5.54 -2.62
N LEU A 4 -1.34 -6.86 -2.75
CA LEU A 4 -1.02 -7.74 -1.63
C LEU A 4 0.48 -8.07 -1.52
N SER A 5 1.33 -7.26 -2.14
CA SER A 5 2.78 -7.41 -2.00
C SER A 5 3.23 -7.19 -0.57
N GLY A 6 4.10 -8.06 -0.08
CA GLY A 6 4.66 -7.98 1.27
C GLY A 6 5.78 -6.93 1.43
N GLY A 7 6.13 -6.21 0.37
CA GLY A 7 7.12 -5.13 0.40
C GLY A 7 7.00 -4.27 -0.85
N GLU A 8 6.66 -3.01 -0.68
CA GLU A 8 6.45 -2.06 -1.77
C GLU A 8 7.06 -0.70 -1.44
N GLY A 9 7.60 -0.02 -2.45
CA GLY A 9 8.03 1.37 -2.33
C GLY A 9 6.89 2.38 -2.29
N TRP A 10 5.81 2.14 -3.04
CA TRP A 10 4.59 2.97 -3.05
C TRP A 10 3.36 2.23 -3.57
N ASN A 11 3.53 1.28 -4.47
CA ASN A 11 2.45 0.60 -5.20
C ASN A 11 1.62 1.58 -6.04
N LEU A 12 2.27 2.21 -7.02
CA LEU A 12 1.62 3.19 -7.91
C LEU A 12 0.32 2.70 -8.56
N PRO A 13 0.21 1.46 -9.07
CA PRO A 13 -1.04 1.00 -9.67
C PRO A 13 -2.24 1.07 -8.73
N SER A 14 -2.08 0.59 -7.49
CA SER A 14 -3.16 0.66 -6.50
C SER A 14 -3.43 2.09 -6.05
N PHE A 15 -2.40 2.88 -5.85
CA PHE A 15 -2.52 4.29 -5.50
C PHE A 15 -3.28 5.07 -6.59
N ASN A 16 -2.87 4.92 -7.85
CA ASN A 16 -3.52 5.61 -8.97
C ASN A 16 -4.97 5.20 -9.12
N SER A 17 -5.28 3.91 -9.00
CA SER A 17 -6.64 3.40 -9.05
C SER A 17 -7.50 4.02 -7.94
N THR A 18 -6.97 4.15 -6.74
CA THR A 18 -7.65 4.76 -5.60
C THR A 18 -7.90 6.25 -5.83
N CYS A 19 -6.92 6.98 -6.36
CA CYS A 19 -7.07 8.39 -6.74
C CYS A 19 -8.15 8.61 -7.81
N LEU A 20 -8.38 7.63 -8.67
CA LEU A 20 -9.43 7.67 -9.69
C LEU A 20 -10.82 7.31 -9.13
N GLY A 21 -10.93 7.10 -7.84
CA GLY A 21 -12.20 6.79 -7.18
C GLY A 21 -12.57 5.32 -7.16
N LYS A 22 -11.63 4.43 -7.41
CA LYS A 22 -11.83 2.98 -7.33
C LYS A 22 -11.42 2.44 -5.96
N TRP A 23 -12.00 1.32 -5.57
CA TRP A 23 -11.64 0.65 -4.33
C TRP A 23 -10.50 -0.34 -4.59
N SER A 24 -9.39 -0.15 -3.89
CA SER A 24 -8.25 -1.07 -3.94
C SER A 24 -8.19 -1.91 -2.67
N VAL A 25 -7.85 -3.17 -2.84
CA VAL A 25 -7.53 -4.09 -1.74
C VAL A 25 -6.03 -4.08 -1.56
N VAL A 26 -5.55 -3.63 -0.42
CA VAL A 26 -4.11 -3.51 -0.16
C VAL A 26 -3.72 -4.11 1.19
N LEU A 27 -2.53 -4.70 1.24
CA LEU A 27 -1.96 -5.17 2.48
C LEU A 27 -1.54 -3.97 3.34
N ASN A 28 -1.96 -3.93 4.60
CA ASN A 28 -1.71 -2.80 5.50
C ASN A 28 -0.30 -2.84 6.08
N VAL A 29 0.69 -2.73 5.20
CA VAL A 29 2.12 -2.78 5.55
C VAL A 29 2.92 -1.82 4.68
N THR A 30 4.16 -1.56 5.08
CA THR A 30 5.16 -0.79 4.32
C THR A 30 4.60 0.54 3.80
N SER A 31 4.83 0.88 2.55
CA SER A 31 4.41 2.15 1.95
C SER A 31 2.90 2.31 1.82
N HIS A 32 2.13 1.24 1.82
CA HIS A 32 0.68 1.34 1.81
C HIS A 32 0.15 2.15 3.00
N LYS A 33 0.82 2.08 4.15
CA LYS A 33 0.45 2.85 5.35
C LYS A 33 0.56 4.37 5.17
N ASP A 34 1.33 4.82 4.19
CA ASP A 34 1.51 6.25 3.95
C ASP A 34 0.31 6.90 3.27
N TRP A 35 -0.50 6.11 2.56
CA TRP A 35 -1.64 6.64 1.83
C TRP A 35 -2.94 5.87 2.04
N ALA A 36 -2.89 4.56 2.27
CA ALA A 36 -4.08 3.72 2.40
C ALA A 36 -4.62 3.73 3.83
N THR A 37 -5.90 4.00 3.96
CA THR A 37 -6.64 3.98 5.22
C THR A 37 -7.91 3.14 5.06
N LYS A 38 -8.55 2.79 6.15
CA LYS A 38 -9.85 2.10 6.11
C LYS A 38 -10.96 2.91 5.42
N ASP A 39 -10.77 4.23 5.30
CA ASP A 39 -11.76 5.11 4.67
C ASP A 39 -11.61 5.19 3.15
N ASN A 40 -10.41 4.99 2.62
CA ASN A 40 -10.11 5.09 1.19
C ASN A 40 -9.71 3.76 0.51
N SER A 41 -9.53 2.71 1.27
CA SER A 41 -9.08 1.41 0.77
C SER A 41 -9.68 0.27 1.58
N ILE A 42 -9.60 -0.93 1.05
CA ILE A 42 -9.95 -2.13 1.79
C ILE A 42 -8.65 -2.78 2.24
N LEU A 43 -8.40 -2.74 3.55
CA LEU A 43 -7.15 -3.17 4.12
C LEU A 43 -7.18 -4.66 4.47
N VAL A 44 -6.11 -5.36 4.10
CA VAL A 44 -5.81 -6.72 4.58
C VAL A 44 -4.70 -6.61 5.60
N GLU A 45 -4.93 -7.15 6.80
CA GLU A 45 -3.89 -7.16 7.84
C GLU A 45 -2.87 -8.26 7.57
N SER A 46 -1.62 -7.97 7.94
CA SER A 46 -0.54 -8.96 7.82
C SER A 46 -0.72 -10.09 8.83
N SER A 47 -0.43 -11.32 8.41
CA SER A 47 -0.39 -12.49 9.29
C SER A 47 0.99 -12.74 9.91
N GLY A 48 2.03 -12.09 9.39
CA GLY A 48 3.39 -12.28 9.89
C GLY A 48 4.43 -11.79 8.89
N GLN A 49 5.67 -12.24 9.08
CA GLN A 49 6.81 -11.92 8.24
C GLN A 49 7.62 -13.16 7.94
N ILE A 50 8.21 -13.21 6.77
CA ILE A 50 9.17 -14.22 6.36
C ILE A 50 10.45 -13.55 5.85
N ASP A 51 11.56 -14.25 5.88
CA ASP A 51 12.80 -13.72 5.32
C ASP A 51 12.64 -13.44 3.82
N ALA A 52 13.16 -12.30 3.39
CA ALA A 52 13.13 -11.92 1.99
C ALA A 52 13.98 -12.90 1.17
N ALA A 53 13.34 -13.62 0.27
CA ALA A 53 14.00 -14.57 -0.62
C ALA A 53 13.16 -14.74 -1.90
N ASP A 54 13.67 -14.26 -3.01
CA ASP A 54 13.04 -14.37 -4.32
C ASP A 54 13.85 -15.22 -5.32
N GLY A 55 15.04 -15.67 -4.89
CA GLY A 55 15.94 -16.47 -5.72
C GLY A 55 16.76 -15.65 -6.71
N VAL A 56 16.56 -14.34 -6.79
CA VAL A 56 17.26 -13.43 -7.72
C VAL A 56 18.06 -12.40 -6.94
N PHE A 57 17.40 -11.44 -6.32
CA PHE A 57 18.03 -10.37 -5.54
C PHE A 57 18.20 -10.74 -4.07
N PHE A 58 17.25 -11.49 -3.52
CA PHE A 58 17.23 -11.92 -2.14
C PHE A 58 17.40 -13.43 -2.08
N GLN A 59 18.43 -13.88 -1.37
CA GLN A 59 18.76 -15.30 -1.27
C GLN A 59 18.67 -15.77 0.19
N LYS A 60 18.10 -16.95 0.37
CA LYS A 60 18.01 -17.58 1.67
C LYS A 60 19.40 -17.88 2.25
N ASN A 61 19.56 -17.72 3.56
CA ASN A 61 20.77 -18.05 4.30
C ASN A 61 22.03 -17.26 3.89
N LYS A 62 21.89 -16.04 3.44
CA LYS A 62 23.04 -15.16 3.22
C LYS A 62 23.51 -14.54 4.55
N PRO A 63 24.81 -14.22 4.66
CA PRO A 63 25.39 -13.67 5.91
C PRO A 63 24.86 -12.27 6.24
N PHE A 64 24.20 -11.60 5.32
CA PHE A 64 23.59 -10.30 5.53
C PHE A 64 22.09 -10.43 5.71
N ASN A 65 21.54 -9.74 6.67
CA ASN A 65 20.09 -9.62 6.76
C ASN A 65 19.59 -8.80 5.57
N GLN A 66 18.82 -9.44 4.72
CA GLN A 66 18.24 -8.82 3.51
C GLN A 66 16.82 -8.29 3.75
N GLY A 67 16.36 -8.33 5.00
CA GLY A 67 15.02 -7.91 5.39
C GLY A 67 13.99 -9.03 5.35
N THR A 68 12.74 -8.63 5.46
CA THR A 68 11.60 -9.54 5.52
C THR A 68 10.50 -9.08 4.57
N PHE A 69 9.67 -10.04 4.14
CA PHE A 69 8.40 -9.76 3.48
C PHE A 69 7.26 -10.01 4.46
N TYR A 70 6.24 -9.19 4.39
CA TYR A 70 4.99 -9.43 5.12
C TYR A 70 4.14 -10.46 4.41
N THR A 71 3.50 -11.32 5.18
CA THR A 71 2.59 -12.36 4.68
C THR A 71 1.14 -12.01 5.00
N TRP A 72 0.23 -12.68 4.34
CA TRP A 72 -1.20 -12.52 4.56
C TRP A 72 -1.93 -13.86 4.44
N GLU A 73 -3.07 -13.97 5.07
CA GLU A 73 -3.91 -15.16 5.02
C GLU A 73 -4.84 -15.09 3.80
N GLU A 74 -4.98 -16.21 3.10
CA GLU A 74 -5.83 -16.30 1.90
C GLU A 74 -7.28 -15.93 2.21
N GLU A 75 -7.81 -16.39 3.33
CA GLU A 75 -9.18 -16.11 3.77
C GLU A 75 -9.42 -14.62 3.99
N ALA A 76 -8.47 -13.91 4.60
CA ALA A 76 -8.54 -12.47 4.80
C ALA A 76 -8.54 -11.72 3.47
N ALA A 77 -7.75 -12.18 2.51
CA ALA A 77 -7.71 -11.60 1.17
C ALA A 77 -9.03 -11.82 0.42
N ILE A 78 -9.60 -13.01 0.49
CA ILE A 78 -10.89 -13.32 -0.13
C ILE A 78 -12.00 -12.45 0.46
N GLU A 79 -12.07 -12.33 1.78
CA GLU A 79 -13.04 -11.47 2.46
C GLU A 79 -12.90 -10.00 2.01
N ALA A 80 -11.67 -9.51 1.89
CA ALA A 80 -11.42 -8.17 1.41
C ALA A 80 -11.85 -7.97 -0.04
N MET A 81 -11.64 -8.96 -0.91
CA MET A 81 -12.10 -8.93 -2.30
C MET A 81 -13.63 -8.93 -2.41
N GLU A 82 -14.33 -9.69 -1.55
CA GLU A 82 -15.79 -9.66 -1.47
C GLU A 82 -16.31 -8.29 -1.05
N LYS A 83 -15.65 -7.64 -0.09
CA LYS A 83 -15.97 -6.26 0.30
C LYS A 83 -15.76 -5.29 -0.86
N ALA A 84 -14.70 -5.47 -1.63
CA ALA A 84 -14.41 -4.66 -2.80
C ALA A 84 -15.46 -4.83 -3.89
N GLU A 85 -15.90 -6.05 -4.13
CA GLU A 85 -16.97 -6.37 -5.08
C GLU A 85 -18.27 -5.66 -4.69
N ALA A 86 -18.64 -5.70 -3.42
CA ALA A 86 -19.83 -5.02 -2.91
C ALA A 86 -19.75 -3.49 -3.08
N LYS A 87 -18.57 -2.90 -3.14
CA LYS A 87 -18.34 -1.47 -3.33
C LYS A 87 -18.02 -1.07 -4.78
N ALA A 88 -17.96 -2.01 -5.70
CA ALA A 88 -17.49 -1.76 -7.08
C ALA A 88 -18.31 -0.70 -7.83
N GLY A 89 -19.59 -0.57 -7.53
CA GLY A 89 -20.47 0.45 -8.12
C GLY A 89 -20.45 1.82 -7.42
N GLN A 90 -19.69 1.95 -6.33
CA GLN A 90 -19.62 3.17 -5.53
C GLN A 90 -18.35 3.93 -5.85
N ILE A 91 -18.44 5.26 -5.94
CA ILE A 91 -17.27 6.13 -6.10
C ILE A 91 -16.57 6.24 -4.75
N ASN A 92 -15.27 5.99 -4.75
CA ASN A 92 -14.40 6.16 -3.59
C ASN A 92 -13.97 7.62 -3.46
N THR A 93 -14.81 8.44 -2.84
CA THR A 93 -14.56 9.89 -2.69
C THR A 93 -13.36 10.16 -1.79
N GLU A 94 -13.14 9.37 -0.75
CA GLU A 94 -11.97 9.48 0.11
C GLU A 94 -10.68 9.14 -0.64
N GLY A 95 -10.74 8.18 -1.58
CA GLY A 95 -9.62 7.87 -2.46
C GLY A 95 -9.28 9.03 -3.39
N GLN A 96 -10.28 9.70 -3.93
CA GLN A 96 -10.08 10.87 -4.80
C GLN A 96 -9.34 12.02 -4.09
N LYS A 97 -9.52 12.18 -2.79
CA LYS A 97 -8.82 13.20 -2.00
C LYS A 97 -7.30 12.99 -1.94
N LEU A 98 -6.81 11.78 -2.19
CA LEU A 98 -5.37 11.50 -2.25
C LEU A 98 -4.68 12.27 -3.36
N SER A 99 -5.35 12.49 -4.49
CA SER A 99 -4.79 13.27 -5.60
C SER A 99 -4.54 14.74 -5.23
N ASP A 100 -5.29 15.29 -4.30
CA ASP A 100 -5.09 16.65 -3.78
C ASP A 100 -3.98 16.69 -2.72
N LYS A 101 -3.81 15.62 -1.95
CA LYS A 101 -2.80 15.53 -0.90
C LYS A 101 -1.40 15.29 -1.47
N PHE A 102 -1.27 14.39 -2.43
CA PHE A 102 0.01 13.96 -3.00
C PHE A 102 0.27 14.66 -4.34
N THR A 103 0.47 15.98 -4.30
CA THR A 103 0.83 16.79 -5.46
C THR A 103 2.32 17.13 -5.44
N TYR A 104 2.88 17.47 -6.59
CA TYR A 104 4.26 18.01 -6.66
C TYR A 104 4.42 19.24 -5.77
N SER A 105 3.46 20.14 -5.78
CA SER A 105 3.46 21.35 -4.95
C SER A 105 3.57 21.01 -3.47
N ASN A 106 2.71 20.12 -2.96
CA ASN A 106 2.73 19.71 -1.56
C ASN A 106 4.03 18.99 -1.19
N THR A 107 4.59 18.22 -2.09
CA THR A 107 5.87 17.53 -1.88
C THR A 107 7.01 18.54 -1.77
N VAL A 108 7.08 19.50 -2.67
CA VAL A 108 8.09 20.56 -2.63
C VAL A 108 7.96 21.38 -1.35
N ASP A 109 6.76 21.78 -0.98
CA ASP A 109 6.51 22.52 0.26
C ASP A 109 6.96 21.73 1.49
N SER A 110 6.70 20.43 1.53
CA SER A 110 7.14 19.55 2.62
C SER A 110 8.67 19.49 2.72
N ILE A 111 9.36 19.37 1.59
CA ILE A 111 10.82 19.36 1.53
C ILE A 111 11.39 20.71 2.02
N LEU A 112 10.86 21.81 1.53
CA LEU A 112 11.28 23.14 1.93
C LEU A 112 11.05 23.38 3.43
N ASN A 113 9.91 22.96 3.95
CA ASN A 113 9.62 23.07 5.38
C ASN A 113 10.62 22.26 6.22
N CYS A 114 11.02 21.06 5.78
CA CYS A 114 12.05 20.29 6.47
C CYS A 114 13.39 21.00 6.48
N ILE A 115 13.78 21.65 5.37
CA ILE A 115 15.04 22.38 5.26
C ILE A 115 15.02 23.62 6.18
N TYR A 116 13.96 24.40 6.16
CA TYR A 116 13.87 25.65 6.93
C TYR A 116 13.61 25.46 8.42
N ARG A 117 13.14 24.29 8.84
CA ARG A 117 12.91 23.97 10.26
C ARG A 117 14.11 23.36 10.97
N SER A 118 15.10 22.92 10.24
CA SER A 118 16.30 22.27 10.81
C SER A 118 17.41 23.29 11.24
#